data_862caca562894c0b0ae01b13a99bd30e
#
_entry.id   862caca562894c0b0ae01b13a99bd30e
#
_cell.length_a   1.000
_cell.length_b   1.000
_cell.length_c   1.000
_cell.angle_alpha   90.00
_cell.angle_beta   90.00
_cell.angle_gamma   90.00
#
_symmetry.space_group_name_H-M   'P 1'
#
loop_
_entity.id
_entity.type
_entity.pdbx_description
1 polymer ?
#
loop_
_entity_poly.entity_id
_entity_poly.type
_entity_poly.pdbx_seq_one_letter_code
_entity_poly.pdbx_strand_id
1 'polypeptide(L)'
;MIKTVIKHYKELSTDELYRIIQLRIDGFIVKNKVCYQDLEAYYDKNSYWFMHYDVVLGMEPQLMIGTNSLCTSKVLKDKDGKEYNFPCFRRQAWVDSYKGGCSTYDLETGRDFCIKTFGSPNMMLEITYKHGKQPFLDFGCKEVGYNIDGAGRENWVFVYEPTRSD
;
A
#
# COMPACT_ATOMS: atom_id res chain seq x y z
N MET A 1 10.87 6.70 16.36
CA MET A 1 9.92 7.62 15.67
C MET A 1 9.88 7.26 14.20
N ILE A 2 8.69 7.09 13.61
CA ILE A 2 8.60 6.77 12.18
C ILE A 2 8.57 8.07 11.37
N LYS A 3 9.44 8.15 10.35
CA LYS A 3 9.45 9.21 9.34
C LYS A 3 9.09 8.59 7.99
N THR A 4 8.13 9.17 7.29
CA THR A 4 7.75 8.73 5.94
C THR A 4 8.30 9.69 4.89
N VAL A 5 8.96 9.13 3.89
CA VAL A 5 9.38 9.83 2.67
C VAL A 5 8.56 9.26 1.51
N ILE A 6 7.98 10.13 0.68
CA ILE A 6 7.16 9.72 -0.45
C ILE A 6 7.81 10.22 -1.73
N LYS A 7 8.03 9.31 -2.67
CA LYS A 7 8.61 9.61 -3.99
C LYS A 7 7.85 8.89 -5.10
N HIS A 8 7.72 9.53 -6.24
CA HIS A 8 7.33 8.81 -7.45
C HIS A 8 8.44 7.81 -7.84
N TYR A 9 8.09 6.69 -8.47
CA TYR A 9 9.06 5.67 -8.91
C TYR A 9 10.28 6.25 -9.62
N LYS A 10 10.10 7.27 -10.46
CA LYS A 10 11.17 7.91 -11.24
C LYS A 10 12.18 8.70 -10.39
N GLU A 11 11.83 9.00 -9.15
CA GLU A 11 12.65 9.78 -8.20
C GLU A 11 13.40 8.90 -7.21
N LEU A 12 13.14 7.57 -7.25
CA LEU A 12 13.81 6.62 -6.37
C LEU A 12 15.28 6.47 -6.75
N SER A 13 16.15 6.49 -5.76
CA SER A 13 17.53 6.05 -5.94
C SER A 13 17.59 4.52 -6.09
N THR A 14 18.72 4.02 -6.61
CA THR A 14 18.95 2.57 -6.73
C THR A 14 18.88 1.88 -5.37
N ASP A 15 19.44 2.50 -4.32
CA ASP A 15 19.46 1.94 -2.96
C ASP A 15 18.06 1.90 -2.36
N GLU A 16 17.25 2.94 -2.54
CA GLU A 16 15.86 2.96 -2.13
C GLU A 16 15.04 1.87 -2.83
N LEU A 17 15.19 1.76 -4.15
CA LEU A 17 14.51 0.72 -4.92
C LEU A 17 14.95 -0.68 -4.48
N TYR A 18 16.25 -0.90 -4.29
CA TYR A 18 16.78 -2.18 -3.81
C TYR A 18 16.18 -2.55 -2.44
N ARG A 19 16.12 -1.60 -1.51
CA ARG A 19 15.56 -1.84 -0.18
C ARG A 19 14.06 -2.09 -0.22
N ILE A 20 13.31 -1.40 -1.05
CA ILE A 20 11.88 -1.65 -1.29
C ILE A 20 11.67 -3.09 -1.77
N ILE A 21 12.44 -3.52 -2.77
CA ILE A 21 12.36 -4.88 -3.31
C ILE A 21 12.68 -5.91 -2.24
N GLN A 22 13.73 -5.69 -1.44
CA GLN A 22 14.10 -6.59 -0.35
C GLN A 22 12.96 -6.76 0.67
N LEU A 23 12.36 -5.65 1.15
CA LEU A 23 11.23 -5.69 2.07
C LEU A 23 10.03 -6.45 1.49
N ARG A 24 9.76 -6.29 0.20
CA ARG A 24 8.68 -7.01 -0.50
C ARG A 24 8.96 -8.50 -0.60
N ILE A 25 10.18 -8.88 -0.98
CA ILE A 25 10.58 -10.29 -1.04
C ILE A 25 10.44 -10.93 0.34
N ASP A 26 10.99 -10.31 1.37
CA ASP A 26 10.92 -10.81 2.74
C ASP A 26 9.46 -10.94 3.20
N GLY A 27 8.64 -9.92 3.00
CA GLY A 27 7.26 -9.86 3.45
C GLY A 27 6.29 -10.75 2.67
N PHE A 28 6.44 -10.85 1.35
CA PHE A 28 5.46 -11.53 0.50
C PHE A 28 5.91 -12.92 0.05
N ILE A 29 7.17 -13.11 -0.27
CA ILE A 29 7.66 -14.38 -0.82
C ILE A 29 8.21 -15.28 0.28
N VAL A 30 9.23 -14.81 0.98
CA VAL A 30 9.94 -15.64 1.98
C VAL A 30 9.01 -16.02 3.13
N LYS A 31 8.33 -15.03 3.70
CA LYS A 31 7.46 -15.23 4.86
C LYS A 31 6.21 -16.05 4.56
N ASN A 32 5.56 -15.77 3.44
CA ASN A 32 4.33 -16.47 3.07
C ASN A 32 4.62 -17.79 2.34
N LYS A 33 5.87 -18.09 2.01
CA LYS A 33 6.30 -19.30 1.27
C LYS A 33 5.54 -19.47 -0.05
N VAL A 34 5.26 -18.36 -0.72
CA VAL A 34 4.51 -18.37 -1.98
C VAL A 34 5.43 -17.90 -3.11
N CYS A 35 5.64 -18.78 -4.08
CA CYS A 35 6.37 -18.44 -5.31
C CYS A 35 5.41 -17.78 -6.31
N TYR A 36 5.50 -16.47 -6.49
CA TYR A 36 4.77 -15.76 -7.52
C TYR A 36 5.55 -14.54 -8.01
N GLN A 37 5.16 -14.04 -9.17
CA GLN A 37 5.73 -12.80 -9.71
C GLN A 37 5.23 -11.59 -8.91
N ASP A 38 6.05 -11.13 -7.95
CA ASP A 38 5.67 -9.98 -7.12
C ASP A 38 5.83 -8.62 -7.84
N LEU A 39 6.84 -8.51 -8.70
CA LEU A 39 7.13 -7.27 -9.41
C LEU A 39 6.19 -7.11 -10.62
N GLU A 40 5.42 -6.04 -10.62
CA GLU A 40 4.48 -5.69 -11.69
C GLU A 40 4.93 -4.37 -12.33
N ALA A 41 5.87 -4.46 -13.26
CA ALA A 41 6.59 -3.31 -13.83
C ALA A 41 5.70 -2.13 -14.25
N TYR A 42 4.53 -2.40 -14.84
CA TYR A 42 3.61 -1.34 -15.24
C TYR A 42 3.05 -0.57 -14.04
N TYR A 43 2.50 -1.29 -13.05
CA TYR A 43 1.90 -0.66 -11.86
C TYR A 43 2.96 -0.06 -10.94
N ASP A 44 4.09 -0.76 -10.74
CA ASP A 44 5.17 -0.30 -9.87
C ASP A 44 5.77 1.02 -10.37
N LYS A 45 5.95 1.16 -11.71
CA LYS A 45 6.46 2.39 -12.34
C LYS A 45 5.47 3.55 -12.34
N ASN A 46 4.18 3.28 -12.21
CA ASN A 46 3.11 4.28 -12.10
C ASN A 46 2.65 4.47 -10.65
N SER A 47 3.55 4.30 -9.70
CA SER A 47 3.26 4.43 -8.27
C SER A 47 4.10 5.48 -7.59
N TYR A 48 3.51 6.06 -6.56
CA TYR A 48 4.23 6.74 -5.49
C TYR A 48 4.59 5.71 -4.43
N TRP A 49 5.84 5.72 -3.99
CA TRP A 49 6.38 4.81 -3.00
C TRP A 49 6.54 5.52 -1.67
N PHE A 50 5.95 4.95 -0.65
CA PHE A 50 6.04 5.39 0.74
C PHE A 50 7.13 4.57 1.40
N MET A 51 8.15 5.24 1.88
CA MET A 51 9.30 4.66 2.55
C MET A 51 9.28 5.10 4.00
N HIS A 52 9.16 4.14 4.89
CA HIS A 52 9.06 4.37 6.33
C HIS A 52 10.39 4.06 6.99
N TYR A 53 10.93 5.06 7.65
CA TYR A 53 12.23 4.98 8.32
C TYR A 53 12.05 5.03 9.83
N ASP A 54 12.79 4.18 10.57
CA ASP A 54 12.94 4.36 11.99
C ASP A 54 14.01 5.41 12.25
N VAL A 55 13.58 6.53 12.82
CA VAL A 55 14.46 7.63 13.17
C VAL A 55 14.94 7.43 14.59
N VAL A 56 16.15 6.90 14.72
CA VAL A 56 16.88 6.87 15.98
C VAL A 56 17.78 8.10 16.02
N LEU A 57 17.58 8.98 17.02
CA LEU A 57 18.38 10.20 17.16
C LEU A 57 19.88 9.87 17.24
N GLY A 58 20.65 10.48 16.35
CA GLY A 58 22.11 10.33 16.29
C GLY A 58 22.62 9.13 15.48
N MET A 59 21.74 8.36 14.83
CA MET A 59 22.15 7.27 13.92
C MET A 59 21.85 7.65 12.46
N GLU A 60 22.84 7.66 11.63
CA GLU A 60 22.78 7.75 10.17
C GLU A 60 23.60 6.62 9.56
N PRO A 61 23.18 5.91 8.50
CA PRO A 61 21.91 6.11 7.82
C PRO A 61 20.70 5.51 8.56
N GLN A 62 19.55 6.15 8.39
CA GLN A 62 18.28 5.65 8.95
C GLN A 62 17.84 4.37 8.22
N LEU A 63 17.40 3.38 8.97
CA LEU A 63 16.96 2.11 8.39
C LEU A 63 15.52 2.22 7.87
N MET A 64 15.31 1.91 6.58
CA MET A 64 13.97 1.73 6.05
C MET A 64 13.36 0.43 6.60
N ILE A 65 12.28 0.58 7.37
CA ILE A 65 11.61 -0.50 8.10
C ILE A 65 10.29 -0.92 7.48
N GLY A 66 9.76 -0.12 6.57
CA GLY A 66 8.50 -0.43 5.89
C GLY A 66 8.38 0.30 4.57
N THR A 67 7.50 -0.20 3.73
CA THR A 67 7.14 0.40 2.45
C THR A 67 5.72 0.03 2.05
N ASN A 68 5.08 0.90 1.30
CA ASN A 68 3.87 0.63 0.55
C ASN A 68 3.86 1.46 -0.73
N SER A 69 2.91 1.23 -1.60
CA SER A 69 2.77 2.01 -2.82
C SER A 69 1.34 2.47 -3.07
N LEU A 70 1.20 3.61 -3.73
CA LEU A 70 -0.04 4.15 -4.21
C LEU A 70 0.02 4.24 -5.74
N CYS A 71 -0.64 3.31 -6.42
CA CYS A 71 -0.67 3.21 -7.88
C CYS A 71 -1.78 4.06 -8.45
N THR A 72 -1.47 4.90 -9.44
CA THR A 72 -2.45 5.81 -10.06
C THR A 72 -3.05 5.28 -11.37
N SER A 73 -2.61 4.12 -11.84
CA SER A 73 -3.02 3.56 -13.13
C SER A 73 -3.85 2.28 -13.03
N LYS A 74 -4.17 1.84 -11.81
CA LYS A 74 -4.99 0.65 -11.60
C LYS A 74 -6.47 1.02 -11.60
N VAL A 75 -7.28 0.15 -12.21
CA VAL A 75 -8.75 0.21 -12.14
C VAL A 75 -9.24 -1.04 -11.44
N LEU A 76 -10.12 -0.89 -10.49
CA LEU A 76 -10.79 -1.99 -9.80
C LEU A 76 -12.28 -1.97 -10.15
N LYS A 77 -12.88 -3.15 -10.16
CA LYS A 77 -14.33 -3.32 -10.36
C LYS A 77 -14.97 -3.90 -9.11
N ASP A 78 -16.16 -3.44 -8.79
CA ASP A 78 -16.98 -4.09 -7.78
C ASP A 78 -17.70 -5.33 -8.35
N LYS A 79 -18.47 -5.98 -7.48
CA LYS A 79 -19.28 -7.16 -7.84
C LYS A 79 -20.34 -6.89 -8.91
N ASP A 80 -20.77 -5.64 -9.06
CA ASP A 80 -21.80 -5.20 -9.99
C ASP A 80 -21.19 -4.63 -11.28
N GLY A 81 -19.85 -4.67 -11.42
CA GLY A 81 -19.11 -4.22 -12.59
C GLY A 81 -18.82 -2.72 -12.60
N LYS A 82 -19.19 -1.96 -11.56
CA LYS A 82 -18.84 -0.54 -11.44
C LYS A 82 -17.33 -0.40 -11.31
N GLU A 83 -16.75 0.46 -12.13
CA GLU A 83 -15.33 0.76 -12.13
C GLU A 83 -14.98 1.87 -11.14
N TYR A 84 -13.88 1.64 -10.40
CA TYR A 84 -13.25 2.63 -9.53
C TYR A 84 -11.86 2.94 -10.08
N ASN A 85 -11.59 4.22 -10.24
CA ASN A 85 -10.33 4.74 -10.77
C ASN A 85 -9.73 5.73 -9.76
N PHE A 86 -9.62 5.31 -8.52
CA PHE A 86 -8.94 6.06 -7.46
C PHE A 86 -7.50 5.58 -7.34
N PRO A 87 -6.60 6.36 -6.72
CA PRO A 87 -5.28 5.87 -6.35
C PRO A 87 -5.39 4.57 -5.54
N CYS A 88 -4.72 3.51 -6.01
CA CYS A 88 -4.80 2.19 -5.42
C CYS A 88 -3.66 1.94 -4.45
N PHE A 89 -3.99 1.77 -3.19
CA PHE A 89 -3.04 1.44 -2.13
C PHE A 89 -2.63 -0.04 -2.23
N ARG A 90 -1.32 -0.30 -2.27
CA ARG A 90 -0.78 -1.62 -2.61
C ARG A 90 0.55 -1.91 -1.91
N ARG A 91 0.90 -3.18 -1.90
CA ARG A 91 2.25 -3.66 -1.60
C ARG A 91 2.80 -3.20 -0.25
N GLN A 92 1.97 -3.25 0.78
CA GLN A 92 2.38 -2.94 2.14
C GLN A 92 3.31 -4.04 2.67
N ALA A 93 4.55 -3.68 3.01
CA ALA A 93 5.54 -4.56 3.59
C ALA A 93 6.27 -3.86 4.74
N TRP A 94 6.36 -4.52 5.89
CA TRP A 94 7.03 -4.03 7.09
C TRP A 94 7.92 -5.11 7.69
N VAL A 95 9.02 -4.69 8.34
CA VAL A 95 9.80 -5.61 9.15
C VAL A 95 8.97 -6.12 10.33
N ASP A 96 9.26 -7.34 10.79
CA ASP A 96 8.42 -8.04 11.76
C ASP A 96 8.26 -7.33 13.11
N SER A 97 9.26 -6.60 13.55
CA SER A 97 9.25 -5.84 14.81
C SER A 97 8.25 -4.67 14.83
N TYR A 98 7.73 -4.25 13.66
CA TYR A 98 6.79 -3.14 13.52
C TYR A 98 5.37 -3.58 13.15
N LYS A 99 5.01 -4.84 13.38
CA LYS A 99 3.67 -5.36 13.09
C LYS A 99 2.62 -4.88 14.10
N GLY A 100 1.42 -4.67 13.59
CA GLY A 100 0.28 -4.22 14.39
C GLY A 100 0.21 -2.69 14.48
N GLY A 101 -0.81 -2.07 13.93
CA GLY A 101 -0.99 -0.62 13.87
C GLY A 101 -0.37 0.09 12.66
N CYS A 102 0.53 -0.57 11.94
CA CYS A 102 1.09 -0.01 10.71
C CYS A 102 0.02 0.20 9.63
N SER A 103 -1.02 -0.63 9.57
CA SER A 103 -2.10 -0.49 8.59
C SER A 103 -2.85 0.84 8.71
N THR A 104 -3.20 1.26 9.93
CA THR A 104 -3.88 2.54 10.16
C THR A 104 -2.96 3.70 9.80
N TYR A 105 -1.69 3.67 10.24
CA TYR A 105 -0.70 4.67 9.90
C TYR A 105 -0.51 4.82 8.38
N ASP A 106 -0.42 3.70 7.66
CA ASP A 106 -0.28 3.70 6.22
C ASP A 106 -1.51 4.27 5.51
N LEU A 107 -2.72 3.92 5.98
CA LEU A 107 -3.97 4.43 5.42
C LEU A 107 -4.12 5.93 5.65
N GLU A 108 -3.81 6.42 6.84
CA GLU A 108 -3.81 7.85 7.17
C GLU A 108 -2.81 8.62 6.31
N THR A 109 -1.58 8.12 6.21
CA THR A 109 -0.53 8.72 5.38
C THR A 109 -0.92 8.73 3.91
N GLY A 110 -1.53 7.63 3.41
CA GLY A 110 -2.04 7.52 2.04
C GLY A 110 -3.17 8.50 1.76
N ARG A 111 -4.14 8.60 2.66
CA ARG A 111 -5.26 9.56 2.58
C ARG A 111 -4.74 11.00 2.51
N ASP A 112 -3.87 11.36 3.43
CA ASP A 112 -3.34 12.73 3.53
C ASP A 112 -2.51 13.09 2.29
N PHE A 113 -1.77 12.12 1.74
CA PHE A 113 -1.08 12.28 0.47
C PHE A 113 -2.08 12.47 -0.69
N CYS A 114 -3.15 11.69 -0.75
CA CYS A 114 -4.20 11.84 -1.77
C CYS A 114 -4.85 13.22 -1.72
N ILE A 115 -5.19 13.72 -0.54
CA ILE A 115 -5.73 15.08 -0.36
C ILE A 115 -4.75 16.11 -0.91
N LYS A 116 -3.48 16.02 -0.50
CA LYS A 116 -2.44 17.00 -0.88
C LYS A 116 -2.13 16.97 -2.38
N THR A 117 -2.10 15.79 -3.00
CA THR A 117 -1.60 15.59 -4.36
C THR A 117 -2.71 15.63 -5.40
N PHE A 118 -3.87 15.07 -5.06
CA PHE A 118 -5.00 14.91 -6.00
C PHE A 118 -6.23 15.73 -5.61
N GLY A 119 -6.21 16.42 -4.47
CA GLY A 119 -7.35 17.22 -3.98
C GLY A 119 -8.52 16.39 -3.46
N SER A 120 -8.33 15.09 -3.25
CA SER A 120 -9.39 14.17 -2.80
C SER A 120 -8.82 13.09 -1.88
N PRO A 121 -9.54 12.70 -0.81
CA PRO A 121 -9.15 11.60 0.07
C PRO A 121 -9.41 10.21 -0.52
N ASN A 122 -10.05 10.13 -1.68
CA ASN A 122 -10.53 8.87 -2.24
C ASN A 122 -9.37 7.92 -2.57
N MET A 123 -9.50 6.69 -2.12
CA MET A 123 -8.53 5.61 -2.36
C MET A 123 -9.27 4.29 -2.61
N MET A 124 -8.61 3.38 -3.28
CA MET A 124 -9.04 1.99 -3.36
C MET A 124 -7.92 1.06 -2.90
N LEU A 125 -8.28 -0.15 -2.45
CA LEU A 125 -7.35 -1.11 -1.88
C LEU A 125 -7.71 -2.53 -2.32
N GLU A 126 -6.67 -3.34 -2.55
CA GLU A 126 -6.80 -4.79 -2.65
C GLU A 126 -6.05 -5.44 -1.48
N ILE A 127 -6.76 -6.26 -0.73
CA ILE A 127 -6.22 -6.86 0.49
C ILE A 127 -6.42 -8.37 0.44
N THR A 128 -5.34 -9.11 0.59
CA THR A 128 -5.41 -10.56 0.66
C THR A 128 -6.23 -11.01 1.88
N TYR A 129 -7.15 -11.94 1.67
CA TYR A 129 -8.10 -12.46 2.67
C TYR A 129 -7.50 -12.78 4.04
N LYS A 130 -6.25 -13.28 4.08
CA LYS A 130 -5.56 -13.68 5.33
C LYS A 130 -5.31 -12.53 6.32
N HIS A 131 -5.38 -11.29 5.90
CA HIS A 131 -5.03 -10.14 6.75
C HIS A 131 -6.20 -9.60 7.58
N GLY A 132 -7.39 -10.16 7.39
CA GLY A 132 -8.60 -9.64 8.03
C GLY A 132 -9.01 -8.29 7.45
N LYS A 133 -10.27 -7.96 7.52
CA LYS A 133 -10.82 -6.74 6.92
C LYS A 133 -11.17 -5.66 7.94
N GLN A 134 -11.20 -6.01 9.22
CA GLN A 134 -11.69 -5.11 10.26
C GLN A 134 -10.96 -3.76 10.32
N PRO A 135 -9.61 -3.70 10.28
CA PRO A 135 -8.90 -2.40 10.32
C PRO A 135 -9.29 -1.44 9.19
N PHE A 136 -9.65 -1.97 8.02
CA PHE A 136 -10.06 -1.18 6.86
C PHE A 136 -11.50 -0.69 7.01
N LEU A 137 -12.39 -1.52 7.54
CA LEU A 137 -13.76 -1.13 7.88
C LEU A 137 -13.77 -0.05 8.97
N ASP A 138 -12.95 -0.20 10.02
CA ASP A 138 -12.81 0.77 11.10
C ASP A 138 -12.25 2.11 10.61
N PHE A 139 -11.40 2.09 9.57
CA PHE A 139 -10.92 3.29 8.90
C PHE A 139 -11.99 4.00 8.06
N GLY A 140 -13.11 3.34 7.79
CA GLY A 140 -14.22 3.85 6.98
C GLY A 140 -14.20 3.40 5.53
N CYS A 141 -13.37 2.41 5.18
CA CYS A 141 -13.44 1.78 3.87
C CYS A 141 -14.72 0.95 3.71
N LYS A 142 -15.26 0.92 2.50
CA LYS A 142 -16.40 0.06 2.13
C LYS A 142 -15.88 -1.12 1.30
N GLU A 143 -16.27 -2.33 1.68
CA GLU A 143 -16.07 -3.51 0.85
C GLU A 143 -16.99 -3.43 -0.37
N VAL A 144 -16.43 -3.48 -1.55
CA VAL A 144 -17.18 -3.34 -2.80
C VAL A 144 -17.06 -4.57 -3.69
N GLY A 145 -16.11 -5.44 -3.43
CA GLY A 145 -15.94 -6.61 -4.27
C GLY A 145 -14.89 -7.59 -3.74
N TYR A 146 -14.63 -8.54 -4.60
CA TYR A 146 -13.75 -9.66 -4.35
C TYR A 146 -13.14 -10.09 -5.69
N ASN A 147 -11.86 -10.42 -5.70
CA ASN A 147 -11.19 -10.97 -6.86
C ASN A 147 -10.21 -12.08 -6.49
N ILE A 148 -9.76 -12.79 -7.50
CA ILE A 148 -8.66 -13.75 -7.39
C ILE A 148 -7.50 -13.19 -8.20
N ASP A 149 -6.34 -13.02 -7.56
CA ASP A 149 -5.15 -12.51 -8.23
C ASP A 149 -4.46 -13.57 -9.11
N GLY A 150 -3.44 -13.16 -9.85
CA GLY A 150 -2.70 -14.05 -10.74
C GLY A 150 -1.95 -15.19 -10.03
N ALA A 151 -1.85 -15.17 -8.70
CA ALA A 151 -1.31 -16.24 -7.87
C ALA A 151 -2.41 -17.14 -7.27
N GLY A 152 -3.67 -16.96 -7.66
CA GLY A 152 -4.82 -17.71 -7.14
C GLY A 152 -5.24 -17.30 -5.74
N ARG A 153 -4.80 -16.14 -5.22
CA ARG A 153 -5.15 -15.67 -3.89
C ARG A 153 -6.42 -14.84 -3.94
N GLU A 154 -7.26 -15.10 -2.96
CA GLU A 154 -8.47 -14.33 -2.75
C GLU A 154 -8.13 -12.96 -2.16
N ASN A 155 -8.66 -11.90 -2.76
CA ASN A 155 -8.49 -10.53 -2.31
C ASN A 155 -9.85 -9.84 -2.14
N TRP A 156 -9.97 -9.09 -1.07
CA TRP A 156 -11.07 -8.14 -0.88
C TRP A 156 -10.74 -6.84 -1.60
N VAL A 157 -11.74 -6.25 -2.23
CA VAL A 157 -11.66 -4.92 -2.84
C VAL A 157 -12.39 -3.92 -1.94
N PHE A 158 -11.67 -2.90 -1.50
CA PHE A 158 -12.21 -1.82 -0.68
C PHE A 158 -12.09 -0.48 -1.39
N VAL A 159 -13.02 0.40 -1.08
CA VAL A 159 -12.99 1.81 -1.49
C VAL A 159 -13.16 2.68 -0.26
N TYR A 160 -12.27 3.65 -0.11
CA TYR A 160 -12.40 4.76 0.81
C TYR A 160 -12.88 5.98 0.04
N GLU A 161 -14.14 6.33 0.24
CA GLU A 161 -14.80 7.45 -0.40
C GLU A 161 -15.69 8.12 0.67
N PRO A 162 -15.07 8.91 1.58
CA PRO A 162 -15.83 9.57 2.60
C PRO A 162 -16.84 10.53 1.95
N THR A 163 -18.10 10.42 2.33
CA THR A 163 -19.11 11.41 1.95
C THR A 163 -18.62 12.76 2.44
N ARG A 164 -18.58 13.76 1.55
CA ARG A 164 -18.41 15.14 1.99
C ARG A 164 -19.52 15.40 2.99
N SER A 165 -19.19 15.58 4.26
CA SER A 165 -20.06 16.28 5.18
C SER A 165 -20.11 17.72 4.66
N ASP A 166 -21.27 18.09 4.15
CA ASP A 166 -21.62 19.47 3.79
C ASP A 166 -21.43 20.41 5.00
#